data_ae5d6dbaabec1edbb5666ee6d80d7854
#
_entry.id   ae5d6dbaabec1edbb5666ee6d80d7854
#
_cell.length_a   1.000
_cell.length_b   1.000
_cell.length_c   1.000
_cell.angle_alpha   90.00
_cell.angle_beta   90.00
_cell.angle_gamma   90.00
#
_symmetry.space_group_name_H-M   'P 1'
#
loop_
_entity.id
_entity.type
_entity.pdbx_description
1 polymer ?
#
loop_
_entity_poly.entity_id
_entity_poly.type
_entity_poly.pdbx_seq_one_letter_code
_entity_poly.pdbx_strand_id
1 'polypeptide(L)'
;MRELLLCKAVPSRWGTAYATLLAEGGLRDEGHADFTALLTEGGILLGCGSLGGKVIRQVAVSPNAEGQDICARIVSALVQESVKRGVLYPFLFTKPQNARLFRSLGFYPVAETADMVMLCRQRDALMRFLAPLPRWQEGVIGCVVCHANPFTKGHLHLIATASAQCDHMLVFVVAEEGGPFPAADRLALVREGTAHLPNVTVCSGGDFIVSRSTFPAYFLRDEQSEDARCDLDLTLFARHIAPALHIARRFVGEEPFSPTTAA
;
A
#
# COMPACT_ATOMS: atom_id res chain seq x y z
N MET A 1 31.99 2.57 -17.38
CA MET A 1 30.65 2.50 -18.05
C MET A 1 29.63 2.11 -17.01
N ARG A 2 28.48 2.80 -16.97
CA ARG A 2 27.39 2.51 -16.03
C ARG A 2 26.50 1.42 -16.57
N GLU A 3 26.29 0.39 -15.78
CA GLU A 3 25.47 -0.77 -16.11
C GLU A 3 24.27 -0.86 -15.19
N LEU A 4 23.09 -1.11 -15.75
CA LEU A 4 21.87 -1.36 -15.02
C LEU A 4 21.51 -2.84 -15.13
N LEU A 5 21.52 -3.53 -13.98
CA LEU A 5 21.14 -4.93 -13.86
C LEU A 5 19.75 -5.03 -13.23
N LEU A 6 18.83 -5.74 -13.89
CA LEU A 6 17.54 -6.15 -13.32
C LEU A 6 17.60 -7.64 -12.99
N CYS A 7 17.33 -8.02 -11.75
CA CYS A 7 17.43 -9.40 -11.28
C CYS A 7 16.28 -9.76 -10.33
N LYS A 8 15.88 -11.05 -10.33
CA LYS A 8 14.89 -11.58 -9.37
C LYS A 8 15.48 -11.75 -7.96
N ALA A 9 16.76 -12.04 -7.89
CA ALA A 9 17.51 -12.11 -6.64
C ALA A 9 18.82 -11.35 -6.82
N VAL A 10 19.23 -10.64 -5.78
CA VAL A 10 20.52 -9.93 -5.79
C VAL A 10 21.64 -10.96 -5.93
N PRO A 11 22.49 -10.88 -6.98
CA PRO A 11 23.61 -11.81 -7.13
C PRO A 11 24.54 -11.75 -5.91
N SER A 12 25.06 -12.89 -5.48
CA SER A 12 25.90 -13.00 -4.27
C SER A 12 27.08 -12.04 -4.25
N ARG A 13 27.68 -11.77 -5.41
CA ARG A 13 28.77 -10.78 -5.55
C ARG A 13 28.38 -9.35 -5.14
N TRP A 14 27.08 -9.01 -5.16
CA TRP A 14 26.56 -7.71 -4.78
C TRP A 14 25.89 -7.70 -3.40
N GLY A 15 25.70 -8.86 -2.77
CA GLY A 15 24.93 -9.01 -1.54
C GLY A 15 25.40 -8.07 -0.42
N THR A 16 26.71 -8.05 -0.14
CA THR A 16 27.28 -7.17 0.89
C THR A 16 27.13 -5.70 0.52
N ALA A 17 27.46 -5.32 -0.72
CA ALA A 17 27.34 -3.91 -1.17
C ALA A 17 25.88 -3.44 -1.16
N TYR A 18 24.93 -4.29 -1.54
CA TYR A 18 23.51 -4.03 -1.49
C TYR A 18 23.03 -3.79 -0.04
N ALA A 19 23.37 -4.69 0.88
CA ALA A 19 23.01 -4.55 2.29
C ALA A 19 23.59 -3.28 2.92
N THR A 20 24.87 -2.98 2.63
CA THR A 20 25.52 -1.74 3.09
C THR A 20 24.80 -0.51 2.56
N LEU A 21 24.48 -0.48 1.27
CA LEU A 21 23.80 0.66 0.63
C LEU A 21 22.41 0.91 1.22
N LEU A 22 21.65 -0.17 1.50
CA LEU A 22 20.35 -0.04 2.19
C LEU A 22 20.55 0.52 3.60
N ALA A 23 21.50 0.00 4.36
CA ALA A 23 21.77 0.45 5.73
C ALA A 23 22.20 1.93 5.78
N GLU A 24 23.06 2.39 4.86
CA GLU A 24 23.45 3.79 4.72
C GLU A 24 22.25 4.70 4.39
N GLY A 25 21.30 4.21 3.59
CA GLY A 25 20.03 4.88 3.31
C GLY A 25 19.00 4.80 4.44
N GLY A 26 19.31 4.12 5.56
CA GLY A 26 18.38 3.86 6.65
C GLY A 26 17.22 2.96 6.23
N LEU A 27 17.44 2.05 5.28
CA LEU A 27 16.46 1.13 4.73
C LEU A 27 16.77 -0.30 5.19
N ARG A 28 15.73 -1.12 5.33
CA ARG A 28 15.86 -2.54 5.66
C ARG A 28 15.52 -3.42 4.46
N ASP A 29 16.15 -4.57 4.36
CA ASP A 29 15.74 -5.61 3.41
C ASP A 29 14.61 -6.44 4.04
N GLU A 30 13.41 -6.32 3.50
CA GLU A 30 12.24 -7.09 3.95
C GLU A 30 12.04 -8.39 3.15
N GLY A 31 12.91 -8.69 2.21
CA GLY A 31 12.89 -9.94 1.44
C GLY A 31 11.68 -10.13 0.49
N HIS A 32 10.88 -9.09 0.30
CA HIS A 32 9.63 -9.15 -0.49
C HIS A 32 9.77 -8.54 -1.89
N ALA A 33 10.95 -8.61 -2.49
CA ALA A 33 11.19 -8.09 -3.83
C ALA A 33 10.97 -9.17 -4.89
N ASP A 34 10.14 -8.87 -5.88
CA ASP A 34 10.01 -9.70 -7.09
C ASP A 34 11.17 -9.43 -8.05
N PHE A 35 11.65 -8.19 -8.06
CA PHE A 35 12.77 -7.71 -8.86
C PHE A 35 13.56 -6.63 -8.14
N THR A 36 14.86 -6.64 -8.35
CA THR A 36 15.78 -5.61 -7.88
C THR A 36 16.56 -5.04 -9.05
N ALA A 37 16.62 -3.71 -9.11
CA ALA A 37 17.45 -2.96 -10.02
C ALA A 37 18.75 -2.57 -9.28
N LEU A 38 19.89 -2.89 -9.86
CA LEU A 38 21.22 -2.50 -9.38
C LEU A 38 21.89 -1.64 -10.45
N LEU A 39 22.32 -0.45 -10.10
CA LEU A 39 23.11 0.41 -10.98
C LEU A 39 24.57 0.41 -10.52
N THR A 40 25.46 0.03 -11.42
CA THR A 40 26.89 -0.13 -11.11
C THR A 40 27.76 0.66 -12.06
N GLU A 41 28.97 1.04 -11.63
CA GLU A 41 30.01 1.65 -12.47
C GLU A 41 31.39 1.15 -12.03
N GLY A 42 32.15 0.58 -12.96
CA GLY A 42 33.51 0.10 -12.67
C GLY A 42 33.57 -0.96 -11.57
N GLY A 43 32.52 -1.78 -11.41
CA GLY A 43 32.46 -2.79 -10.34
C GLY A 43 32.01 -2.23 -8.98
N ILE A 44 31.54 -0.98 -8.91
CA ILE A 44 31.03 -0.35 -7.68
C ILE A 44 29.50 -0.22 -7.81
N LEU A 45 28.75 -0.58 -6.76
CA LEU A 45 27.31 -0.36 -6.69
C LEU A 45 27.02 1.10 -6.34
N LEU A 46 26.36 1.82 -7.25
CA LEU A 46 26.01 3.23 -7.09
C LEU A 46 24.61 3.44 -6.56
N GLY A 47 23.70 2.51 -6.79
CA GLY A 47 22.34 2.61 -6.32
C GLY A 47 21.56 1.32 -6.58
N CYS A 48 20.45 1.18 -5.85
CA CYS A 48 19.53 0.06 -5.97
C CYS A 48 18.09 0.51 -5.78
N GLY A 49 17.17 -0.36 -6.11
CA GLY A 49 15.75 -0.26 -5.82
C GLY A 49 15.06 -1.55 -6.17
N SER A 50 13.89 -1.80 -5.61
CA SER A 50 13.17 -3.05 -5.76
C SER A 50 11.71 -2.82 -6.17
N LEU A 51 11.11 -3.83 -6.80
CA LEU A 51 9.68 -3.91 -7.11
C LEU A 51 9.13 -5.15 -6.38
N GLY A 52 8.12 -4.96 -5.55
CA GLY A 52 7.37 -6.02 -4.90
C GLY A 52 5.87 -5.83 -5.17
N GLY A 53 5.25 -6.76 -5.90
CA GLY A 53 3.88 -6.62 -6.37
C GLY A 53 3.70 -5.32 -7.17
N LYS A 54 2.92 -4.40 -6.63
CA LYS A 54 2.64 -3.08 -7.24
C LYS A 54 3.49 -1.94 -6.62
N VAL A 55 4.43 -2.23 -5.73
CA VAL A 55 5.14 -1.21 -4.96
C VAL A 55 6.62 -1.16 -5.32
N ILE A 56 7.08 0.03 -5.73
CA ILE A 56 8.50 0.34 -5.83
C ILE A 56 8.99 0.68 -4.42
N ARG A 57 10.07 0.01 -3.99
CA ARG A 57 10.59 0.07 -2.64
C ARG A 57 12.11 0.07 -2.59
N GLN A 58 12.68 0.39 -1.44
CA GLN A 58 14.12 0.26 -1.15
C GLN A 58 15.00 1.01 -2.17
N VAL A 59 14.55 2.18 -2.64
CA VAL A 59 15.36 3.00 -3.55
C VAL A 59 16.45 3.70 -2.74
N ALA A 60 17.68 3.31 -2.96
CA ALA A 60 18.87 3.86 -2.32
C ALA A 60 19.92 4.27 -3.35
N VAL A 61 20.62 5.35 -3.07
CA VAL A 61 21.73 5.86 -3.89
C VAL A 61 22.93 6.12 -2.98
N SER A 62 24.10 5.69 -3.40
CA SER A 62 25.35 5.96 -2.67
C SER A 62 25.54 7.47 -2.50
N PRO A 63 25.91 7.95 -1.30
CA PRO A 63 26.21 9.37 -1.08
C PRO A 63 27.21 9.96 -2.07
N ASN A 64 28.18 9.16 -2.51
CA ASN A 64 29.20 9.58 -3.48
C ASN A 64 28.66 9.70 -4.92
N ALA A 65 27.44 9.25 -5.19
CA ALA A 65 26.80 9.26 -6.50
C ALA A 65 25.52 10.09 -6.53
N GLU A 66 25.21 10.83 -5.48
CA GLU A 66 24.05 11.74 -5.44
C GLU A 66 24.13 12.81 -6.54
N GLY A 67 22.95 13.21 -7.06
CA GLY A 67 22.86 14.21 -8.13
C GLY A 67 23.26 13.71 -9.52
N GLN A 68 23.57 12.43 -9.70
CA GLN A 68 24.02 11.84 -10.96
C GLN A 68 22.94 11.08 -11.73
N ASP A 69 21.68 11.41 -11.56
CA ASP A 69 20.50 10.75 -12.16
C ASP A 69 20.34 9.24 -11.83
N ILE A 70 21.07 8.75 -10.83
CA ILE A 70 21.06 7.35 -10.43
C ILE A 70 19.65 6.91 -10.02
N CYS A 71 19.02 7.69 -9.12
CA CYS A 71 17.65 7.43 -8.66
C CYS A 71 16.67 7.40 -9.85
N ALA A 72 16.74 8.36 -10.75
CA ALA A 72 15.86 8.45 -11.92
C ALA A 72 15.98 7.20 -12.81
N ARG A 73 17.21 6.74 -13.07
CA ARG A 73 17.47 5.54 -13.88
C ARG A 73 16.92 4.28 -13.23
N ILE A 74 17.12 4.10 -11.93
CA ILE A 74 16.62 2.96 -11.17
C ILE A 74 15.10 2.96 -11.17
N VAL A 75 14.47 4.07 -10.78
CA VAL A 75 13.01 4.17 -10.73
C VAL A 75 12.39 3.98 -12.11
N SER A 76 12.96 4.56 -13.18
CA SER A 76 12.49 4.36 -14.54
C SER A 76 12.55 2.89 -14.98
N ALA A 77 13.62 2.18 -14.63
CA ALA A 77 13.73 0.75 -14.94
C ALA A 77 12.69 -0.09 -14.19
N LEU A 78 12.45 0.21 -12.90
CA LEU A 78 11.43 -0.48 -12.11
C LEU A 78 10.01 -0.19 -12.61
N VAL A 79 9.72 1.05 -13.04
CA VAL A 79 8.45 1.41 -13.69
C VAL A 79 8.27 0.62 -14.99
N GLN A 80 9.30 0.55 -15.84
CA GLN A 80 9.23 -0.24 -17.06
C GLN A 80 8.99 -1.73 -16.77
N GLU A 81 9.66 -2.28 -15.76
CA GLU A 81 9.46 -3.67 -15.36
C GLU A 81 8.06 -3.90 -14.80
N SER A 82 7.50 -2.97 -14.01
CA SER A 82 6.12 -3.05 -13.52
C SER A 82 5.11 -3.09 -14.67
N VAL A 83 5.29 -2.24 -15.68
CA VAL A 83 4.42 -2.18 -16.86
C VAL A 83 4.46 -3.50 -17.65
N LYS A 84 5.65 -4.10 -17.86
CA LYS A 84 5.78 -5.42 -18.50
C LYS A 84 5.00 -6.52 -17.79
N ARG A 85 4.77 -6.36 -16.48
CA ARG A 85 4.00 -7.29 -15.64
C ARG A 85 2.52 -6.94 -15.52
N GLY A 86 2.05 -5.96 -16.27
CA GLY A 86 0.67 -5.50 -16.23
C GLY A 86 0.36 -4.52 -15.10
N VAL A 87 1.35 -4.11 -14.29
CA VAL A 87 1.19 -3.08 -13.27
C VAL A 87 1.51 -1.73 -13.88
N LEU A 88 0.48 -1.08 -14.44
CA LEU A 88 0.62 0.19 -15.16
C LEU A 88 0.95 1.37 -14.23
N TYR A 89 0.50 1.30 -12.98
CA TYR A 89 0.56 2.39 -12.02
C TYR A 89 1.12 1.92 -10.69
N PRO A 90 2.45 1.74 -10.59
CA PRO A 90 3.07 1.34 -9.34
C PRO A 90 2.95 2.46 -8.28
N PHE A 91 2.89 2.01 -7.03
CA PHE A 91 2.96 2.85 -5.85
C PHE A 91 4.39 3.00 -5.35
N LEU A 92 4.60 4.04 -4.55
CA LEU A 92 5.84 4.27 -3.84
C LEU A 92 5.52 4.91 -2.49
N PHE A 93 6.21 4.47 -1.45
CA PHE A 93 6.11 5.03 -0.12
C PHE A 93 7.45 5.59 0.30
N THR A 94 7.45 6.76 0.92
CA THR A 94 8.69 7.45 1.30
C THR A 94 8.48 8.41 2.46
N LYS A 95 9.57 8.88 3.05
CA LYS A 95 9.54 9.98 4.02
C LYS A 95 9.16 11.30 3.31
N PRO A 96 8.47 12.23 3.99
CA PRO A 96 8.04 13.50 3.40
C PRO A 96 9.17 14.29 2.71
N GLN A 97 10.38 14.32 3.30
CA GLN A 97 11.53 15.04 2.72
C GLN A 97 11.94 14.53 1.33
N ASN A 98 11.67 13.25 1.01
CA ASN A 98 12.03 12.65 -0.27
C ASN A 98 10.90 12.76 -1.31
N ALA A 99 9.68 13.16 -0.91
CA ALA A 99 8.52 13.19 -1.80
C ALA A 99 8.74 14.06 -3.02
N ARG A 100 9.45 15.21 -2.87
CA ARG A 100 9.76 16.13 -3.97
C ARG A 100 10.55 15.44 -5.09
N LEU A 101 11.52 14.59 -4.75
CA LEU A 101 12.32 13.85 -5.71
C LEU A 101 11.41 12.91 -6.54
N PHE A 102 10.57 12.11 -5.89
CA PHE A 102 9.70 11.17 -6.61
C PHE A 102 8.59 11.89 -7.41
N ARG A 103 8.13 13.05 -6.96
CA ARG A 103 7.22 13.91 -7.76
C ARG A 103 7.88 14.37 -9.06
N SER A 104 9.16 14.74 -9.05
CA SER A 104 9.90 15.08 -10.27
C SER A 104 10.08 13.90 -11.22
N LEU A 105 9.98 12.66 -10.70
CA LEU A 105 10.00 11.43 -11.48
C LEU A 105 8.61 10.98 -11.95
N GLY A 106 7.58 11.82 -11.78
CA GLY A 106 6.21 11.62 -12.26
C GLY A 106 5.36 10.74 -11.36
N PHE A 107 5.62 10.74 -10.06
CA PHE A 107 4.72 10.20 -9.06
C PHE A 107 3.88 11.31 -8.43
N TYR A 108 2.65 11.01 -8.11
CA TYR A 108 1.69 11.97 -7.55
C TYR A 108 1.30 11.55 -6.12
N PRO A 109 1.28 12.47 -5.16
CA PRO A 109 0.87 12.14 -3.79
C PRO A 109 -0.60 11.74 -3.76
N VAL A 110 -0.88 10.70 -3.01
CA VAL A 110 -2.24 10.17 -2.74
C VAL A 110 -2.65 10.53 -1.32
N ALA A 111 -1.78 10.27 -0.35
CA ALA A 111 -1.96 10.64 1.05
C ALA A 111 -0.60 10.95 1.69
N GLU A 112 -0.61 11.84 2.68
CA GLU A 112 0.59 12.30 3.37
C GLU A 112 0.30 12.49 4.86
N THR A 113 1.22 11.99 5.70
CA THR A 113 1.28 12.19 7.14
C THR A 113 2.61 12.82 7.55
N ALA A 114 2.84 13.02 8.84
CA ALA A 114 4.12 13.52 9.33
C ALA A 114 5.31 12.60 8.98
N ASP A 115 5.10 11.30 8.94
CA ASP A 115 6.15 10.29 8.81
C ASP A 115 6.24 9.65 7.42
N MET A 116 5.15 9.70 6.64
CA MET A 116 5.03 8.93 5.41
C MET A 116 4.22 9.63 4.33
N VAL A 117 4.63 9.46 3.08
CA VAL A 117 3.88 9.86 1.90
C VAL A 117 3.65 8.64 1.01
N MET A 118 2.40 8.39 0.66
CA MET A 118 1.99 7.45 -0.38
C MET A 118 1.92 8.18 -1.71
N LEU A 119 2.64 7.70 -2.70
CA LEU A 119 2.61 8.22 -4.07
C LEU A 119 2.18 7.14 -5.05
N CYS A 120 1.54 7.56 -6.15
CA CYS A 120 1.15 6.68 -7.25
C CYS A 120 1.65 7.27 -8.57
N ARG A 121 2.01 6.41 -9.52
CA ARG A 121 2.41 6.81 -10.89
C ARG A 121 1.25 7.40 -11.69
N GLN A 122 0.01 7.20 -11.27
CA GLN A 122 -1.19 7.75 -11.89
C GLN A 122 -1.81 8.83 -11.00
N ARG A 123 -2.00 10.03 -11.57
CA ARG A 123 -2.52 11.19 -10.84
C ARG A 123 -3.95 11.03 -10.33
N ASP A 124 -4.80 10.36 -11.10
CA ASP A 124 -6.23 10.16 -10.83
C ASP A 124 -6.56 8.74 -10.33
N ALA A 125 -5.54 7.99 -9.85
CA ALA A 125 -5.71 6.61 -9.42
C ALA A 125 -6.79 6.43 -8.33
N LEU A 126 -6.77 7.27 -7.30
CA LEU A 126 -7.76 7.24 -6.23
C LEU A 126 -9.17 7.60 -6.75
N MET A 127 -9.28 8.59 -7.62
CA MET A 127 -10.57 8.95 -8.23
C MET A 127 -11.15 7.80 -9.06
N ARG A 128 -10.31 7.11 -9.82
CA ARG A 128 -10.72 5.92 -10.59
C ARG A 128 -11.16 4.76 -9.71
N PHE A 129 -10.52 4.58 -8.56
CA PHE A 129 -10.97 3.61 -7.57
C PHE A 129 -12.33 3.97 -6.99
N LEU A 130 -12.55 5.23 -6.67
CA LEU A 130 -13.80 5.71 -6.07
C LEU A 130 -14.95 5.81 -7.08
N ALA A 131 -14.69 5.99 -8.36
CA ALA A 131 -15.70 6.26 -9.38
C ALA A 131 -16.80 5.19 -9.49
N PRO A 132 -16.49 3.87 -9.50
CA PRO A 132 -17.50 2.81 -9.60
C PRO A 132 -18.20 2.48 -8.27
N LEU A 133 -17.75 3.04 -7.14
CA LEU A 133 -18.32 2.74 -5.84
C LEU A 133 -19.69 3.41 -5.67
N PRO A 134 -20.63 2.76 -4.97
CA PRO A 134 -21.97 3.30 -4.76
C PRO A 134 -21.91 4.60 -3.96
N ARG A 135 -22.82 5.52 -4.30
CA ARG A 135 -23.00 6.79 -3.61
C ARG A 135 -24.49 7.01 -3.35
N TRP A 136 -24.80 7.43 -2.15
CA TRP A 136 -26.13 7.82 -1.76
C TRP A 136 -26.13 9.30 -1.39
N GLN A 137 -27.19 10.00 -1.75
CA GLN A 137 -27.34 11.44 -1.49
C GLN A 137 -27.99 11.69 -0.12
N GLU A 138 -28.72 10.72 0.39
CA GLU A 138 -29.50 10.81 1.63
C GLU A 138 -29.22 9.61 2.53
N GLY A 139 -29.50 9.77 3.81
CA GLY A 139 -29.33 8.74 4.82
C GLY A 139 -27.93 8.72 5.46
N VAL A 140 -27.83 7.99 6.54
CA VAL A 140 -26.58 7.75 7.26
C VAL A 140 -25.82 6.62 6.57
N ILE A 141 -24.65 6.92 6.04
CA ILE A 141 -23.78 5.94 5.39
C ILE A 141 -22.74 5.48 6.40
N GLY A 142 -22.75 4.17 6.71
CA GLY A 142 -21.75 3.51 7.53
C GLY A 142 -20.71 2.77 6.70
N CYS A 143 -19.57 2.49 7.32
CA CYS A 143 -18.50 1.71 6.70
C CYS A 143 -17.89 0.72 7.69
N VAL A 144 -17.62 -0.50 7.21
CA VAL A 144 -16.76 -1.49 7.86
C VAL A 144 -15.63 -1.82 6.90
N VAL A 145 -14.41 -1.89 7.43
CA VAL A 145 -13.23 -2.41 6.71
C VAL A 145 -12.82 -3.72 7.38
N CYS A 146 -12.71 -4.79 6.63
CA CYS A 146 -12.30 -6.07 7.18
C CYS A 146 -11.38 -6.86 6.24
N HIS A 147 -10.52 -7.65 6.83
CA HIS A 147 -9.66 -8.60 6.11
C HIS A 147 -10.45 -9.84 5.68
N ALA A 148 -11.34 -10.31 6.55
CA ALA A 148 -12.19 -11.49 6.36
C ALA A 148 -11.41 -12.74 5.87
N ASN A 149 -10.31 -13.08 6.52
CA ASN A 149 -9.39 -14.15 6.10
C ASN A 149 -9.25 -15.27 7.15
N PRO A 150 -10.26 -16.15 7.30
CA PRO A 150 -11.54 -16.23 6.59
C PRO A 150 -12.62 -15.28 7.13
N PHE A 151 -13.76 -15.23 6.40
CA PHE A 151 -14.98 -14.60 6.91
C PHE A 151 -15.57 -15.43 8.05
N THR A 152 -15.80 -14.82 9.21
CA THR A 152 -16.25 -15.49 10.43
C THR A 152 -17.58 -14.95 10.94
N LYS A 153 -18.19 -15.64 11.93
CA LYS A 153 -19.39 -15.15 12.64
C LYS A 153 -19.15 -13.79 13.31
N GLY A 154 -17.93 -13.51 13.78
CA GLY A 154 -17.57 -12.20 14.35
C GLY A 154 -17.64 -11.08 13.31
N HIS A 155 -17.13 -11.31 12.11
CA HIS A 155 -17.28 -10.35 11.01
C HIS A 155 -18.75 -10.11 10.66
N LEU A 156 -19.55 -11.18 10.56
CA LEU A 156 -20.99 -11.06 10.30
C LEU A 156 -21.71 -10.28 11.41
N HIS A 157 -21.40 -10.57 12.67
CA HIS A 157 -21.97 -9.85 13.81
C HIS A 157 -21.66 -8.36 13.77
N LEU A 158 -20.40 -8.00 13.53
CA LEU A 158 -19.99 -6.59 13.38
C LEU A 158 -20.79 -5.91 12.26
N ILE A 159 -20.83 -6.54 11.07
CA ILE A 159 -21.51 -5.94 9.91
C ILE A 159 -23.02 -5.81 10.18
N ALA A 160 -23.66 -6.81 10.74
CA ALA A 160 -25.10 -6.80 11.05
C ALA A 160 -25.42 -5.72 12.11
N THR A 161 -24.63 -5.64 13.19
CA THR A 161 -24.82 -4.64 14.26
C THR A 161 -24.58 -3.22 13.73
N ALA A 162 -23.58 -3.02 12.89
CA ALA A 162 -23.30 -1.73 12.27
C ALA A 162 -24.36 -1.33 11.26
N SER A 163 -24.84 -2.27 10.43
CA SER A 163 -25.84 -2.00 9.40
C SER A 163 -27.20 -1.60 10.00
N ALA A 164 -27.56 -2.11 11.17
CA ALA A 164 -28.76 -1.72 11.90
C ALA A 164 -28.75 -0.25 12.38
N GLN A 165 -27.60 0.44 12.35
CA GLN A 165 -27.42 1.83 12.78
C GLN A 165 -27.25 2.81 11.61
N CYS A 166 -27.43 2.34 10.37
CA CYS A 166 -27.20 3.11 9.16
C CYS A 166 -28.29 2.83 8.12
N ASP A 167 -28.56 3.79 7.26
CA ASP A 167 -29.45 3.60 6.12
C ASP A 167 -28.73 2.81 5.01
N HIS A 168 -27.44 3.03 4.84
CA HIS A 168 -26.59 2.33 3.88
C HIS A 168 -25.28 1.92 4.54
N MET A 169 -24.83 0.70 4.27
CA MET A 169 -23.59 0.15 4.82
C MET A 169 -22.64 -0.29 3.71
N LEU A 170 -21.46 0.33 3.66
CA LEU A 170 -20.35 -0.11 2.82
C LEU A 170 -19.44 -1.07 3.59
N VAL A 171 -19.17 -2.23 3.03
CA VAL A 171 -18.20 -3.16 3.58
C VAL A 171 -17.04 -3.28 2.59
N PHE A 172 -15.88 -2.76 2.97
CA PHE A 172 -14.66 -2.94 2.20
C PHE A 172 -13.90 -4.18 2.66
N VAL A 173 -13.71 -5.12 1.73
CA VAL A 173 -12.85 -6.28 1.94
C VAL A 173 -11.47 -5.95 1.40
N VAL A 174 -10.46 -6.03 2.28
CA VAL A 174 -9.07 -5.75 1.92
C VAL A 174 -8.61 -6.67 0.79
N ALA A 175 -8.05 -6.10 -0.28
CA ALA A 175 -7.70 -6.83 -1.51
C ALA A 175 -6.29 -7.45 -1.49
N GLU A 176 -5.68 -7.53 -0.30
CA GLU A 176 -4.36 -8.12 -0.12
C GLU A 176 -4.34 -9.62 -0.43
N GLU A 177 -3.35 -10.07 -1.17
CA GLU A 177 -3.04 -11.49 -1.38
C GLU A 177 -2.05 -11.99 -0.31
N GLY A 178 -1.94 -13.29 -0.11
CA GLY A 178 -0.94 -13.88 0.80
C GLY A 178 -1.49 -14.45 2.11
N GLY A 179 -2.78 -14.71 2.20
CA GLY A 179 -3.39 -15.46 3.30
C GLY A 179 -3.90 -16.85 2.87
N PRO A 180 -4.56 -17.57 3.78
CA PRO A 180 -5.16 -18.89 3.47
C PRO A 180 -6.24 -18.82 2.37
N PHE A 181 -6.89 -17.66 2.20
CA PHE A 181 -7.94 -17.45 1.20
C PHE A 181 -7.56 -16.32 0.23
N PRO A 182 -7.65 -16.55 -1.10
CA PRO A 182 -7.49 -15.51 -2.10
C PRO A 182 -8.45 -14.33 -1.87
N ALA A 183 -8.06 -13.13 -2.28
CA ALA A 183 -8.88 -11.92 -2.10
C ALA A 183 -10.26 -12.04 -2.76
N ALA A 184 -10.33 -12.68 -3.94
CA ALA A 184 -11.59 -12.92 -4.66
C ALA A 184 -12.55 -13.80 -3.85
N ASP A 185 -12.04 -14.89 -3.25
CA ASP A 185 -12.85 -15.81 -2.44
C ASP A 185 -13.34 -15.12 -1.16
N ARG A 186 -12.49 -14.34 -0.50
CA ARG A 186 -12.88 -13.55 0.68
C ARG A 186 -14.01 -12.58 0.35
N LEU A 187 -13.89 -11.88 -0.77
CA LEU A 187 -14.93 -10.97 -1.26
C LEU A 187 -16.25 -11.70 -1.54
N ALA A 188 -16.19 -12.87 -2.15
CA ALA A 188 -17.37 -13.72 -2.41
C ALA A 188 -18.03 -14.20 -1.14
N LEU A 189 -17.25 -14.72 -0.18
CA LEU A 189 -17.73 -15.20 1.12
C LEU A 189 -18.42 -14.09 1.93
N VAL A 190 -17.86 -12.88 1.94
CA VAL A 190 -18.49 -11.73 2.61
C VAL A 190 -19.80 -11.36 1.93
N ARG A 191 -19.86 -11.33 0.60
CA ARG A 191 -21.10 -11.07 -0.15
C ARG A 191 -22.19 -12.08 0.14
N GLU A 192 -21.84 -13.36 0.09
CA GLU A 192 -22.77 -14.45 0.38
C GLU A 192 -23.28 -14.39 1.84
N GLY A 193 -22.34 -14.27 2.79
CA GLY A 193 -22.68 -14.23 4.21
C GLY A 193 -23.50 -13.01 4.63
N THR A 194 -23.44 -11.91 3.89
CA THR A 194 -24.21 -10.67 4.17
C THR A 194 -25.40 -10.46 3.24
N ALA A 195 -25.71 -11.41 2.33
CA ALA A 195 -26.77 -11.25 1.32
C ALA A 195 -28.19 -11.05 1.92
N HIS A 196 -28.41 -11.47 3.17
CA HIS A 196 -29.65 -11.26 3.89
C HIS A 196 -29.82 -9.86 4.51
N LEU A 197 -28.79 -9.01 4.44
CA LEU A 197 -28.77 -7.65 4.95
C LEU A 197 -29.01 -6.66 3.78
N PRO A 198 -30.23 -6.13 3.61
CA PRO A 198 -30.63 -5.43 2.37
C PRO A 198 -29.93 -4.09 2.16
N ASN A 199 -29.43 -3.47 3.22
CA ASN A 199 -28.73 -2.18 3.16
C ASN A 199 -27.20 -2.31 3.11
N VAL A 200 -26.66 -3.55 3.01
CA VAL A 200 -25.22 -3.81 2.96
C VAL A 200 -24.74 -3.93 1.50
N THR A 201 -23.72 -3.17 1.15
CA THR A 201 -23.00 -3.27 -0.13
C THR A 201 -21.56 -3.62 0.10
N VAL A 202 -21.12 -4.77 -0.44
CA VAL A 202 -19.74 -5.27 -0.27
C VAL A 202 -18.89 -4.90 -1.48
N CYS A 203 -17.81 -4.18 -1.21
CA CYS A 203 -16.87 -3.67 -2.20
C CYS A 203 -15.47 -4.22 -1.97
N SER A 204 -14.69 -4.36 -3.05
CA SER A 204 -13.25 -4.60 -2.91
C SER A 204 -12.55 -3.32 -2.41
N GLY A 205 -11.63 -3.47 -1.48
CA GLY A 205 -10.78 -2.37 -0.99
C GLY A 205 -9.77 -1.87 -2.03
N GLY A 206 -9.56 -2.64 -3.11
CA GLY A 206 -8.59 -2.30 -4.15
C GLY A 206 -7.21 -2.01 -3.59
N ASP A 207 -6.54 -1.03 -4.19
CA ASP A 207 -5.19 -0.64 -3.78
C ASP A 207 -5.18 0.50 -2.73
N PHE A 208 -6.36 0.96 -2.30
CA PHE A 208 -6.51 2.16 -1.44
C PHE A 208 -7.10 1.88 -0.06
N ILE A 209 -7.64 0.70 0.16
CA ILE A 209 -7.93 0.20 1.51
C ILE A 209 -6.72 -0.63 1.93
N VAL A 210 -5.92 -0.03 2.77
CA VAL A 210 -4.55 -0.46 3.00
C VAL A 210 -4.46 -1.52 4.07
N SER A 211 -3.51 -2.41 3.91
CA SER A 211 -3.20 -3.47 4.85
C SER A 211 -1.72 -3.48 5.24
N ARG A 212 -1.36 -4.28 6.23
CA ARG A 212 0.03 -4.45 6.68
C ARG A 212 0.98 -4.86 5.55
N SER A 213 0.54 -5.65 4.56
CA SER A 213 1.41 -6.13 3.48
C SER A 213 1.57 -5.13 2.35
N THR A 214 0.60 -4.23 2.17
CA THR A 214 0.70 -3.17 1.15
C THR A 214 1.54 -1.98 1.60
N PHE A 215 1.78 -1.81 2.92
CA PHE A 215 2.63 -0.77 3.46
C PHE A 215 4.04 -1.27 3.71
N PRO A 216 5.00 -0.88 2.90
CA PRO A 216 6.40 -1.12 3.22
C PRO A 216 6.82 -0.23 4.40
N ALA A 217 7.40 -0.87 5.43
CA ALA A 217 7.92 -0.17 6.60
C ALA A 217 9.45 -0.10 6.63
N TYR A 218 10.11 -0.51 5.57
CA TYR A 218 11.57 -0.66 5.48
C TYR A 218 12.37 0.63 5.78
N PHE A 219 11.73 1.80 5.76
CA PHE A 219 12.34 3.11 6.03
C PHE A 219 11.96 3.70 7.40
N LEU A 220 11.14 3.00 8.18
CA LEU A 220 10.74 3.39 9.54
C LEU A 220 11.34 2.44 10.57
N ARG A 221 11.50 2.90 11.82
CA ARG A 221 11.84 2.02 12.93
C ARG A 221 10.63 1.14 13.29
N ASP A 222 10.87 -0.07 13.82
CA ASP A 222 9.79 -1.03 14.10
C ASP A 222 8.71 -0.46 15.00
N GLU A 223 9.09 0.25 16.05
CA GLU A 223 8.20 0.91 17.02
C GLU A 223 7.29 1.98 16.39
N GLN A 224 7.74 2.63 15.31
CA GLN A 224 7.03 3.70 14.60
C GLN A 224 6.23 3.20 13.40
N SER A 225 6.47 1.97 12.96
CA SER A 225 5.97 1.48 11.68
C SER A 225 4.47 1.21 11.70
N GLU A 226 3.91 0.72 12.83
CA GLU A 226 2.48 0.45 12.95
C GLU A 226 1.67 1.74 13.08
N ASP A 227 2.12 2.67 13.92
CA ASP A 227 1.46 3.97 14.07
C ASP A 227 1.43 4.74 12.77
N ALA A 228 2.55 4.82 12.06
CA ALA A 228 2.63 5.50 10.76
C ALA A 228 1.73 4.85 9.68
N ARG A 229 1.54 3.54 9.73
CA ARG A 229 0.60 2.82 8.86
C ARG A 229 -0.84 3.17 9.21
N CYS A 230 -1.20 3.11 10.49
CA CYS A 230 -2.53 3.48 10.96
C CYS A 230 -2.84 4.93 10.60
N ASP A 231 -1.92 5.85 10.82
CA ASP A 231 -2.08 7.27 10.51
C ASP A 231 -2.30 7.51 9.01
N LEU A 232 -1.56 6.78 8.17
CA LEU A 232 -1.74 6.92 6.72
C LEU A 232 -3.08 6.32 6.26
N ASP A 233 -3.50 5.14 6.77
CA ASP A 233 -4.82 4.56 6.49
C ASP A 233 -5.93 5.51 6.92
N LEU A 234 -5.87 5.99 8.15
CA LEU A 234 -6.85 6.93 8.70
C LEU A 234 -6.88 8.24 7.90
N THR A 235 -5.72 8.76 7.52
CA THR A 235 -5.61 9.99 6.71
C THR A 235 -6.20 9.78 5.32
N LEU A 236 -5.86 8.69 4.64
CA LEU A 236 -6.40 8.35 3.33
C LEU A 236 -7.93 8.17 3.40
N PHE A 237 -8.40 7.43 4.40
CA PHE A 237 -9.82 7.19 4.60
C PHE A 237 -10.58 8.47 4.94
N ALA A 238 -10.16 9.20 5.98
CA ALA A 238 -10.89 10.36 6.49
C ALA A 238 -10.85 11.57 5.55
N ARG A 239 -9.74 11.79 4.84
CA ARG A 239 -9.59 12.97 3.97
C ARG A 239 -10.06 12.76 2.54
N HIS A 240 -10.09 11.50 2.07
CA HIS A 240 -10.36 11.22 0.67
C HIS A 240 -11.53 10.26 0.44
N ILE A 241 -11.56 9.10 1.13
CA ILE A 241 -12.56 8.06 0.87
C ILE A 241 -13.90 8.43 1.50
N ALA A 242 -13.91 8.75 2.78
CA ALA A 242 -15.13 9.06 3.52
C ALA A 242 -15.87 10.27 2.94
N PRO A 243 -15.23 11.42 2.64
CA PRO A 243 -15.92 12.55 2.01
C PRO A 243 -16.45 12.23 0.61
N ALA A 244 -15.69 11.49 -0.21
CA ALA A 244 -16.09 11.16 -1.57
C ALA A 244 -17.29 10.21 -1.66
N LEU A 245 -17.50 9.39 -0.62
CA LEU A 245 -18.58 8.41 -0.51
C LEU A 245 -19.64 8.81 0.53
N HIS A 246 -19.54 10.00 1.11
CA HIS A 246 -20.42 10.55 2.16
C HIS A 246 -20.51 9.64 3.40
N ILE A 247 -19.43 8.90 3.73
CA ILE A 247 -19.40 8.01 4.88
C ILE A 247 -19.37 8.85 6.17
N ALA A 248 -20.40 8.69 7.00
CA ALA A 248 -20.55 9.40 8.27
C ALA A 248 -19.97 8.62 9.46
N ARG A 249 -19.90 7.28 9.37
CA ARG A 249 -19.48 6.41 10.48
C ARG A 249 -18.58 5.28 9.97
N ARG A 250 -17.43 5.06 10.63
CA ARG A 250 -16.62 3.85 10.44
C ARG A 250 -16.73 3.01 11.69
N PHE A 251 -17.17 1.76 11.53
CA PHE A 251 -17.32 0.80 12.61
C PHE A 251 -16.12 -0.14 12.62
N VAL A 252 -15.64 -0.44 13.81
CA VAL A 252 -14.54 -1.38 14.07
C VAL A 252 -14.99 -2.41 15.10
N GLY A 253 -14.48 -3.62 14.99
CA GLY A 253 -14.67 -4.65 16.00
C GLY A 253 -13.66 -4.48 17.13
N GLU A 254 -14.04 -4.85 18.33
CA GLU A 254 -13.07 -5.03 19.42
C GLU A 254 -12.28 -6.32 19.15
N GLU A 255 -10.96 -6.20 19.14
CA GLU A 255 -10.03 -7.33 19.04
C GLU A 255 -9.17 -7.40 20.32
N PRO A 256 -9.75 -7.86 21.46
CA PRO A 256 -9.09 -7.75 22.76
C PRO A 256 -7.79 -8.55 22.87
N PHE A 257 -7.52 -9.44 21.90
CA PHE A 257 -6.29 -10.23 21.85
C PHE A 257 -5.25 -9.70 20.83
N SER A 258 -5.55 -8.62 20.14
CA SER A 258 -4.61 -7.98 19.22
C SER A 258 -3.96 -6.76 19.87
N PRO A 259 -2.64 -6.74 20.08
CA PRO A 259 -1.95 -5.60 20.70
C PRO A 259 -2.13 -4.28 19.95
N THR A 260 -2.47 -4.35 18.66
CA THR A 260 -2.60 -3.23 17.72
C THR A 260 -4.01 -2.69 17.55
N THR A 261 -5.05 -3.45 17.97
CA THR A 261 -6.46 -3.05 17.82
C THR A 261 -7.17 -2.87 19.14
N ALA A 262 -6.48 -3.13 20.25
CA ALA A 262 -7.01 -2.97 21.61
C ALA A 262 -6.82 -1.56 22.19
N ALA A 263 -6.29 -0.60 21.40
CA ALA A 263 -6.06 0.79 21.81
C ALA A 263 -7.10 1.74 21.25
#